data_b625bdef3dfb799cd9559550e5612e97
#
_entry.id   b625bdef3dfb799cd9559550e5612e97
#
_cell.length_a   1.000
_cell.length_b   1.000
_cell.length_c   1.000
_cell.angle_alpha   90.00
_cell.angle_beta   90.00
_cell.angle_gamma   90.00
#
_symmetry.space_group_name_H-M   'P 1'
#
loop_
_entity.id
_entity.type
_entity.pdbx_description
1 polymer ?
#
loop_
_entity_poly.entity_id
_entity_poly.type
_entity_poly.pdbx_seq_one_letter_code
_entity_poly.pdbx_strand_id
1 'polypeptide(L)'
;ISANDMKKMIQELLKKHKYDMIFMAAAVADYKPENFSIEKIKSHKKNISLKLNQTTDILKNIISLESLKIGFALETSDGEINAKKKLDSKSLDYIILNYANEENAGFDSNTNHLFLYSKEGLKKEFILDTKYRLSLDLIKTIIKNEKNK
;
A
#
# COMPACT_ATOMS: atom_id res chain seq x y z
N ILE A 1 8.47 11.94 -10.22
CA ILE A 1 7.13 11.32 -10.35
C ILE A 1 6.38 11.65 -9.07
N SER A 2 5.24 12.32 -9.19
CA SER A 2 4.37 12.70 -8.07
C SER A 2 3.25 11.67 -7.86
N ALA A 3 2.56 11.76 -6.70
CA ALA A 3 1.35 10.97 -6.46
C ALA A 3 0.27 11.20 -7.54
N ASN A 4 0.16 12.43 -8.06
CA ASN A 4 -0.77 12.76 -9.13
C ASN A 4 -0.39 12.09 -10.47
N ASP A 5 0.90 12.01 -10.79
CA ASP A 5 1.36 11.33 -12.01
C ASP A 5 1.07 9.83 -11.91
N MET A 6 1.34 9.23 -10.75
CA MET A 6 1.01 7.84 -10.49
C MET A 6 -0.50 7.57 -10.63
N LYS A 7 -1.35 8.44 -10.04
CA LYS A 7 -2.80 8.34 -10.19
C LYS A 7 -3.24 8.38 -11.65
N LYS A 8 -2.77 9.36 -12.42
CA LYS A 8 -3.09 9.49 -13.85
C LYS A 8 -2.70 8.25 -14.63
N MET A 9 -1.47 7.76 -14.43
CA MET A 9 -0.98 6.57 -15.13
C MET A 9 -1.81 5.32 -14.81
N ILE A 10 -2.17 5.09 -13.54
CA ILE A 10 -3.03 3.99 -13.15
C ILE A 10 -4.40 4.12 -13.84
N GLN A 11 -5.01 5.29 -13.85
CA GLN A 11 -6.28 5.54 -14.51
C GLN A 11 -6.23 5.29 -16.02
N GLU A 12 -5.14 5.67 -16.68
CA GLU A 12 -4.93 5.40 -18.12
C GLU A 12 -4.76 3.91 -18.40
N LEU A 13 -4.01 3.19 -17.57
CA LEU A 13 -3.83 1.75 -17.70
C LEU A 13 -5.15 1.00 -17.51
N LEU A 14 -5.94 1.37 -16.51
CA LEU A 14 -7.25 0.76 -16.26
C LEU A 14 -8.30 1.04 -17.35
N LYS A 15 -8.16 2.13 -18.11
CA LYS A 15 -8.99 2.39 -19.30
C LYS A 15 -8.60 1.50 -20.50
N LYS A 16 -7.33 1.15 -20.61
CA LYS A 16 -6.78 0.42 -21.75
C LYS A 16 -6.79 -1.10 -21.57
N HIS A 17 -6.68 -1.55 -20.32
CA HIS A 17 -6.50 -2.95 -19.99
C HIS A 17 -7.41 -3.36 -18.84
N LYS A 18 -7.85 -4.62 -18.85
CA LYS A 18 -8.51 -5.27 -17.72
C LYS A 18 -7.45 -6.00 -16.89
N TYR A 19 -7.51 -5.84 -15.60
CA TYR A 19 -6.62 -6.51 -14.64
C TYR A 19 -7.45 -7.28 -13.63
N ASP A 20 -7.08 -8.52 -13.35
CA ASP A 20 -7.74 -9.34 -12.33
C ASP A 20 -7.43 -8.84 -10.91
N MET A 21 -6.20 -8.35 -10.69
CA MET A 21 -5.69 -7.90 -9.39
C MET A 21 -4.84 -6.64 -9.52
N ILE A 22 -4.98 -5.73 -8.56
CA ILE A 22 -4.16 -4.52 -8.43
C ILE A 22 -3.48 -4.54 -7.07
N PHE A 23 -2.16 -4.72 -7.05
CA PHE A 23 -1.33 -4.64 -5.84
C PHE A 23 -0.77 -3.24 -5.67
N MET A 24 -1.22 -2.51 -4.65
CA MET A 24 -0.72 -1.18 -4.33
C MET A 24 0.35 -1.26 -3.23
N ALA A 25 1.58 -1.57 -3.64
CA ALA A 25 2.74 -1.71 -2.76
C ALA A 25 3.56 -0.41 -2.62
N ALA A 26 3.20 0.66 -3.35
CA ALA A 26 3.96 1.91 -3.31
C ALA A 26 3.69 2.70 -2.03
N ALA A 27 4.77 3.18 -1.39
CA ALA A 27 4.70 4.12 -0.28
C ALA A 27 4.44 5.54 -0.82
N VAL A 28 3.18 5.92 -0.92
CA VAL A 28 2.77 7.26 -1.33
C VAL A 28 2.61 8.13 -0.09
N ALA A 29 3.30 9.27 -0.05
CA ALA A 29 3.21 10.20 1.08
C ALA A 29 1.80 10.81 1.17
N ASP A 30 1.22 10.81 2.39
CA ASP A 30 -0.12 11.38 2.65
C ASP A 30 -0.13 12.91 2.59
N TYR A 31 1.04 13.56 2.71
CA TYR A 31 1.19 15.01 2.68
C TYR A 31 2.31 15.45 1.75
N LYS A 32 2.15 16.62 1.15
CA LYS A 32 3.16 17.29 0.34
C LYS A 32 3.26 18.77 0.73
N PRO A 33 4.42 19.42 0.55
CA PRO A 33 4.53 20.86 0.73
C PRO A 33 3.52 21.62 -0.15
N GLU A 34 2.86 22.65 0.43
CA GLU A 34 1.94 23.50 -0.33
C GLU A 34 2.67 24.27 -1.41
N ASN A 35 3.84 24.82 -1.07
CA ASN A 35 4.67 25.60 -1.97
C ASN A 35 5.94 24.81 -2.31
N PHE A 36 6.21 24.68 -3.61
CA PHE A 36 7.43 24.10 -4.13
C PHE A 36 8.44 25.19 -4.45
N SER A 37 9.68 25.05 -3.98
CA SER A 37 10.77 25.95 -4.35
C SER A 37 11.74 25.22 -5.27
N ILE A 38 12.04 25.80 -6.43
CA ILE A 38 13.08 25.33 -7.35
C ILE A 38 14.47 25.67 -6.80
N GLU A 39 14.55 26.78 -6.05
CA GLU A 39 15.81 27.24 -5.48
C GLU A 39 16.09 26.59 -4.12
N LYS A 40 17.38 26.36 -3.86
CA LYS A 40 17.86 25.88 -2.57
C LYS A 40 17.49 26.85 -1.45
N ILE A 41 16.76 26.40 -0.46
CA ILE A 41 16.46 27.19 0.74
C ILE A 41 17.76 27.34 1.54
N LYS A 42 18.24 28.59 1.66
CA LYS A 42 19.45 28.90 2.43
C LYS A 42 19.19 28.84 3.93
N SER A 43 20.11 28.25 4.70
CA SER A 43 19.97 27.97 6.14
C SER A 43 20.16 29.20 7.06
N HIS A 44 19.77 30.39 6.60
CA HIS A 44 19.91 31.61 7.41
C HIS A 44 18.84 31.78 8.52
N LYS A 45 17.81 30.96 8.50
CA LYS A 45 16.72 30.98 9.49
C LYS A 45 16.90 29.85 10.50
N LYS A 46 16.83 30.15 11.80
CA LYS A 46 16.88 29.14 12.88
C LYS A 46 15.70 28.16 12.81
N ASN A 47 14.53 28.61 12.36
CA ASN A 47 13.33 27.79 12.24
C ASN A 47 12.66 28.02 10.88
N ILE A 48 12.16 26.96 10.27
CA ILE A 48 11.36 26.98 9.05
C ILE A 48 10.06 26.24 9.34
N SER A 49 8.93 26.90 9.05
CA SER A 49 7.61 26.26 9.07
C SER A 49 7.24 25.86 7.65
N LEU A 50 6.83 24.59 7.49
CA LEU A 50 6.34 24.08 6.23
C LEU A 50 4.83 23.85 6.33
N LYS A 51 4.05 24.52 5.48
CA LYS A 51 2.64 24.20 5.31
C LYS A 51 2.50 23.01 4.38
N LEU A 52 1.78 21.99 4.85
CA LEU A 52 1.58 20.75 4.13
C LEU A 52 0.11 20.63 3.70
N ASN A 53 -0.10 20.17 2.47
CA ASN A 53 -1.41 19.80 1.95
C ASN A 53 -1.50 18.30 1.82
N GLN A 54 -2.69 17.74 2.07
CA GLN A 54 -2.94 16.33 1.89
C GLN A 54 -2.81 15.94 0.41
N THR A 55 -2.16 14.82 0.13
CA THR A 55 -2.08 14.25 -1.22
C THR A 55 -3.36 13.52 -1.57
N THR A 56 -3.58 13.32 -2.86
CA THR A 56 -4.74 12.56 -3.32
C THR A 56 -4.58 11.09 -2.93
N ASP A 57 -5.58 10.54 -2.29
CA ASP A 57 -5.66 9.11 -2.01
C ASP A 57 -5.85 8.32 -3.31
N ILE A 58 -4.78 7.66 -3.76
CA ILE A 58 -4.78 6.93 -5.03
C ILE A 58 -5.72 5.71 -4.94
N LEU A 59 -5.60 4.90 -3.87
CA LEU A 59 -6.40 3.68 -3.68
C LEU A 59 -7.90 3.95 -3.68
N LYS A 60 -8.32 4.98 -2.95
CA LYS A 60 -9.73 5.38 -2.88
C LYS A 60 -10.28 5.85 -4.24
N ASN A 61 -9.41 6.33 -5.11
CA ASN A 61 -9.77 6.84 -6.43
C ASN A 61 -9.58 5.82 -7.57
N ILE A 62 -9.09 4.61 -7.27
CA ILE A 62 -9.06 3.52 -8.25
C ILE A 62 -10.47 2.95 -8.35
N ILE A 63 -11.21 3.43 -9.36
CA ILE A 63 -12.53 2.91 -9.70
C ILE A 63 -12.32 1.78 -10.70
N SER A 64 -12.03 0.59 -10.20
CA SER A 64 -12.12 -0.64 -10.98
C SER A 64 -13.12 -1.54 -10.27
N LEU A 65 -14.23 -1.80 -10.91
CA LEU A 65 -15.30 -2.64 -10.35
C LEU A 65 -14.99 -4.14 -10.52
N GLU A 66 -14.07 -4.49 -11.42
CA GLU A 66 -13.78 -5.87 -11.80
C GLU A 66 -12.46 -6.39 -11.20
N SER A 67 -11.52 -5.51 -10.81
CA SER A 67 -10.22 -5.92 -10.27
C SER A 67 -10.24 -6.04 -8.75
N LEU A 68 -9.64 -7.09 -8.21
CA LEU A 68 -9.36 -7.19 -6.77
C LEU A 68 -8.33 -6.14 -6.37
N LYS A 69 -8.62 -5.37 -5.34
CA LYS A 69 -7.74 -4.32 -4.79
C LYS A 69 -7.01 -4.83 -3.58
N ILE A 70 -5.71 -4.94 -3.68
CA ILE A 70 -4.82 -5.43 -2.64
C ILE A 70 -3.93 -4.28 -2.15
N GLY A 71 -4.08 -3.90 -0.89
CA GLY A 71 -3.26 -2.88 -0.25
C GLY A 71 -2.19 -3.47 0.66
N PHE A 72 -1.25 -2.61 1.08
CA PHE A 72 -0.22 -2.93 2.06
C PHE A 72 -0.34 -2.01 3.27
N ALA A 73 -0.05 -2.53 4.44
CA ALA A 73 0.08 -1.80 5.70
C ALA A 73 1.41 -2.18 6.33
N LEU A 74 2.21 -1.16 6.66
CA LEU A 74 3.41 -1.28 7.46
C LEU A 74 3.12 -0.63 8.81
N GLU A 75 3.18 -1.40 9.87
CA GLU A 75 2.79 -0.95 11.22
C GLU A 75 3.93 -1.24 12.21
N THR A 76 3.88 -0.55 13.35
CA THR A 76 4.81 -0.78 14.48
C THR A 76 4.10 -1.36 15.68
N SER A 77 2.79 -1.07 15.83
CA SER A 77 1.90 -1.56 16.88
C SER A 77 0.46 -1.61 16.35
N ASP A 78 -0.41 -2.37 17.01
CA ASP A 78 -1.84 -2.48 16.69
C ASP A 78 -2.13 -2.83 15.21
N GLY A 79 -1.19 -3.54 14.57
CA GLY A 79 -1.16 -3.76 13.13
C GLY A 79 -2.45 -4.37 12.58
N GLU A 80 -3.02 -5.38 13.24
CA GLU A 80 -4.27 -6.00 12.80
C GLU A 80 -5.45 -5.01 12.79
N ILE A 81 -5.55 -4.20 13.84
CA ILE A 81 -6.63 -3.19 13.96
C ILE A 81 -6.48 -2.13 12.87
N ASN A 82 -5.27 -1.62 12.69
CA ASN A 82 -4.97 -0.60 11.69
C ASN A 82 -5.15 -1.12 10.26
N ALA A 83 -4.69 -2.35 9.99
CA ALA A 83 -4.87 -3.00 8.70
C ALA A 83 -6.36 -3.17 8.36
N LYS A 84 -7.19 -3.66 9.31
CA LYS A 84 -8.63 -3.80 9.11
C LYS A 84 -9.31 -2.45 8.87
N LYS A 85 -8.99 -1.41 9.65
CA LYS A 85 -9.49 -0.05 9.39
C LYS A 85 -9.13 0.44 7.99
N LYS A 86 -7.91 0.17 7.52
CA LYS A 86 -7.45 0.55 6.18
C LYS A 86 -8.17 -0.25 5.11
N LEU A 87 -8.38 -1.55 5.31
CA LEU A 87 -9.15 -2.43 4.44
C LEU A 87 -10.53 -1.82 4.15
N ASP A 88 -11.27 -1.44 5.21
CA ASP A 88 -12.61 -0.88 5.12
C ASP A 88 -12.60 0.53 4.52
N SER A 89 -11.78 1.45 5.07
CA SER A 89 -11.76 2.86 4.68
C SER A 89 -11.31 3.12 3.24
N LYS A 90 -10.51 2.21 2.67
CA LYS A 90 -10.04 2.25 1.28
C LYS A 90 -10.82 1.31 0.35
N SER A 91 -11.84 0.62 0.87
CA SER A 91 -12.63 -0.37 0.12
C SER A 91 -11.75 -1.39 -0.62
N LEU A 92 -10.80 -1.97 0.11
CA LEU A 92 -9.92 -3.01 -0.41
C LEU A 92 -10.58 -4.38 -0.30
N ASP A 93 -10.20 -5.31 -1.18
CA ASP A 93 -10.61 -6.72 -1.10
C ASP A 93 -9.68 -7.49 -0.18
N TYR A 94 -8.39 -7.13 -0.20
CA TYR A 94 -7.35 -7.70 0.66
C TYR A 94 -6.40 -6.63 1.17
N ILE A 95 -5.82 -6.88 2.35
CA ILE A 95 -4.72 -6.09 2.88
C ILE A 95 -3.61 -7.02 3.39
N ILE A 96 -2.38 -6.67 3.05
CA ILE A 96 -1.16 -7.36 3.48
C ILE A 96 -0.52 -6.49 4.54
N LEU A 97 -0.40 -7.02 5.75
CA LEU A 97 0.24 -6.37 6.88
C LEU A 97 1.64 -6.95 7.08
N ASN A 98 2.60 -6.08 7.33
CA ASN A 98 3.91 -6.42 7.89
C ASN A 98 4.31 -5.41 8.96
N TYR A 99 5.25 -5.80 9.83
CA TYR A 99 5.73 -4.95 10.92
C TYR A 99 7.11 -4.36 10.61
N ALA A 100 7.28 -3.06 10.89
CA ALA A 100 8.51 -2.33 10.60
C ALA A 100 9.66 -2.67 11.56
N ASN A 101 9.33 -3.13 12.77
CA ASN A 101 10.26 -3.43 13.86
C ASN A 101 10.57 -4.92 14.01
N GLU A 102 10.23 -5.73 13.02
CA GLU A 102 10.50 -7.16 13.02
C GLU A 102 11.91 -7.44 12.48
N GLU A 103 12.67 -8.23 13.24
CA GLU A 103 14.04 -8.57 12.88
C GLU A 103 14.07 -9.46 11.62
N ASN A 104 15.02 -9.19 10.73
CA ASN A 104 15.16 -9.87 9.43
C ASN A 104 13.95 -9.76 8.50
N ALA A 105 13.05 -8.80 8.72
CA ALA A 105 11.89 -8.53 7.89
C ALA A 105 11.87 -7.06 7.44
N GLY A 106 11.21 -6.76 6.33
CA GLY A 106 10.95 -5.39 5.92
C GLY A 106 11.87 -4.83 4.84
N PHE A 107 12.21 -3.51 4.91
CA PHE A 107 12.74 -2.77 3.77
C PHE A 107 14.15 -3.24 3.32
N ASP A 108 15.08 -3.38 4.22
CA ASP A 108 16.48 -3.69 3.91
C ASP A 108 16.79 -5.20 3.94
N SER A 109 15.76 -6.04 4.04
CA SER A 109 15.88 -7.49 4.04
C SER A 109 15.33 -8.12 2.75
N ASN A 110 15.91 -9.24 2.32
CA ASN A 110 15.34 -10.08 1.25
C ASN A 110 14.20 -10.97 1.75
N THR A 111 13.97 -11.00 3.05
CA THR A 111 12.92 -11.77 3.73
C THR A 111 11.83 -10.84 4.26
N ASN A 112 10.68 -11.40 4.56
CA ASN A 112 9.59 -10.70 5.23
C ASN A 112 8.71 -11.70 6.00
N HIS A 113 7.88 -11.19 6.89
CA HIS A 113 6.81 -11.89 7.59
C HIS A 113 5.51 -11.13 7.33
N LEU A 114 4.45 -11.81 6.89
CA LEU A 114 3.26 -11.16 6.38
C LEU A 114 1.99 -11.76 6.99
N PHE A 115 0.97 -10.91 7.12
CA PHE A 115 -0.39 -11.32 7.42
C PHE A 115 -1.32 -10.85 6.31
N LEU A 116 -2.19 -11.72 5.83
CA LEU A 116 -3.21 -11.41 4.84
C LEU A 116 -4.58 -11.38 5.51
N TYR A 117 -5.32 -10.31 5.29
CA TYR A 117 -6.72 -10.18 5.68
C TYR A 117 -7.58 -9.89 4.46
N SER A 118 -8.78 -10.47 4.40
CA SER A 118 -9.79 -10.11 3.41
C SER A 118 -10.99 -9.44 4.05
N LYS A 119 -11.79 -8.75 3.26
CA LYS A 119 -13.05 -8.14 3.71
C LYS A 119 -14.10 -9.18 4.14
N GLU A 120 -13.99 -10.43 3.67
CA GLU A 120 -14.87 -11.53 4.06
C GLU A 120 -14.37 -12.31 5.29
N GLY A 121 -13.31 -11.82 5.96
CA GLY A 121 -12.84 -12.39 7.23
C GLY A 121 -11.71 -13.40 7.11
N LEU A 122 -11.13 -13.63 5.91
CA LEU A 122 -9.90 -14.42 5.82
C LEU A 122 -8.81 -13.79 6.70
N LYS A 123 -8.15 -14.61 7.49
CA LYS A 123 -6.92 -14.27 8.21
C LYS A 123 -5.90 -15.37 7.96
N LYS A 124 -4.75 -15.04 7.37
CA LYS A 124 -3.67 -15.98 7.12
C LYS A 124 -2.33 -15.33 7.42
N GLU A 125 -1.51 -16.06 8.17
CA GLU A 125 -0.12 -15.73 8.44
C GLU A 125 0.80 -16.43 7.44
N PHE A 126 1.84 -15.73 7.00
CA PHE A 126 2.94 -16.25 6.20
C PHE A 126 4.22 -16.01 6.99
N ILE A 127 4.77 -17.08 7.55
CA ILE A 127 5.99 -17.05 8.36
C ILE A 127 7.17 -16.48 7.57
N LEU A 128 8.21 -16.05 8.29
CA LEU A 128 9.41 -15.45 7.70
C LEU A 128 9.98 -16.33 6.56
N ASP A 129 10.00 -15.78 5.35
CA ASP A 129 10.57 -16.39 4.14
C ASP A 129 11.02 -15.29 3.17
N THR A 130 11.62 -15.67 2.07
CA THR A 130 12.03 -14.75 1.02
C THR A 130 10.83 -14.01 0.43
N LYS A 131 11.01 -12.72 0.10
CA LYS A 131 9.96 -11.92 -0.55
C LYS A 131 9.42 -12.58 -1.83
N TYR A 132 10.27 -13.30 -2.55
CA TYR A 132 9.88 -14.03 -3.75
C TYR A 132 8.89 -15.17 -3.44
N ARG A 133 9.20 -16.04 -2.46
CA ARG A 133 8.30 -17.14 -2.07
C ARG A 133 7.00 -16.61 -1.49
N LEU A 134 7.09 -15.62 -0.60
CA LEU A 134 5.92 -14.97 -0.02
C LEU A 134 5.00 -14.38 -1.09
N SER A 135 5.53 -13.73 -2.13
CA SER A 135 4.72 -13.17 -3.21
C SER A 135 3.97 -14.24 -4.00
N LEU A 136 4.62 -15.38 -4.28
CA LEU A 136 3.97 -16.51 -4.94
C LEU A 136 2.85 -17.11 -4.10
N ASP A 137 3.11 -17.31 -2.80
CA ASP A 137 2.14 -17.93 -1.89
C ASP A 137 0.96 -16.99 -1.57
N LEU A 138 1.19 -15.68 -1.51
CA LEU A 138 0.14 -14.67 -1.43
C LEU A 138 -0.81 -14.76 -2.64
N ILE A 139 -0.26 -14.72 -3.85
CA ILE A 139 -1.06 -14.78 -5.10
C ILE A 139 -1.85 -16.08 -5.15
N LYS A 140 -1.22 -17.24 -4.89
CA LYS A 140 -1.91 -18.54 -4.85
C LYS A 140 -3.03 -18.57 -3.81
N THR A 141 -2.80 -17.98 -2.63
CA THR A 141 -3.79 -17.92 -1.56
C THR A 141 -5.00 -17.09 -1.96
N ILE A 142 -4.77 -15.91 -2.54
CA ILE A 142 -5.85 -15.04 -3.02
C ILE A 142 -6.65 -15.75 -4.11
N ILE A 143 -5.99 -16.32 -5.14
CA ILE A 143 -6.66 -17.05 -6.22
C ILE A 143 -7.51 -18.21 -5.67
N LYS A 144 -6.97 -18.98 -4.71
CA LYS A 144 -7.71 -20.07 -4.08
C LYS A 144 -8.93 -19.57 -3.31
N ASN A 145 -8.79 -18.47 -2.57
CA ASN A 145 -9.89 -17.88 -1.80
C ASN A 145 -11.00 -17.38 -2.72
N GLU A 146 -10.66 -16.74 -3.84
CA GLU A 146 -11.65 -16.26 -4.82
C GLU A 146 -12.40 -17.40 -5.55
N LYS A 147 -11.72 -18.53 -5.80
CA LYS A 147 -12.37 -19.70 -6.42
C LYS A 147 -13.33 -20.44 -5.49
N ASN A 148 -13.25 -20.21 -4.19
CA ASN A 148 -14.09 -20.86 -3.20
C ASN A 148 -15.29 -19.98 -2.78
N LYS A 149 -15.48 -18.83 -3.42
CA LYS A 149 -16.65 -17.97 -3.28
C LYS A 149 -17.74 -18.36 -4.26
#